data_6758a41c5f1217e047cce8a0c223017b
#
_entry.id   6758a41c5f1217e047cce8a0c223017b
#
_cell.length_a   1.000
_cell.length_b   1.000
_cell.length_c   1.000
_cell.angle_alpha   90.00
_cell.angle_beta   90.00
_cell.angle_gamma   90.00
#
_symmetry.space_group_name_H-M   'P 1'
#
loop_
_entity.id
_entity.type
_entity.pdbx_description
1 polymer ?
#
loop_
_entity_poly.entity_id
_entity_poly.type
_entity_poly.pdbx_seq_one_letter_code
_entity_poly.pdbx_strand_id
1 'polypeptide(L)'
;DSCLVGSEMCIRDRLKTATFKVKGKRVSSTRIREVLLNNNFDEAKELLDRPYTFSGKVVRGNQLGRTIDVPTANLWLPKTNLPINGVYGVKIQIKDRNFFGIANMGLRPTIGGTMPVLEVHIFNFSEDIYGQRIQVEFCFKVRDEKKFSGLEELKEQIKKDISFTLSTFNSIL
;
A
#
# COMPACT_ATOMS: atom_id res chain seq x y z
N ASP A 1 29.20 -36.14 43.10
CA ASP A 1 29.69 -35.08 42.20
C ASP A 1 28.81 -34.98 41.02
N SER A 2 27.91 -34.07 41.08
CA SER A 2 27.04 -33.74 39.96
C SER A 2 27.76 -32.85 38.98
N CYS A 3 28.16 -33.42 37.90
CA CYS A 3 28.62 -32.69 36.75
C CYS A 3 27.45 -31.98 36.12
N LEU A 4 27.25 -30.71 36.45
CA LEU A 4 26.37 -29.81 35.71
C LEU A 4 27.08 -29.50 34.36
N VAL A 5 26.72 -30.26 33.34
CA VAL A 5 27.00 -29.86 31.96
C VAL A 5 26.29 -28.54 31.75
N GLY A 6 27.06 -27.47 31.72
CA GLY A 6 26.56 -26.15 31.46
C GLY A 6 25.83 -26.12 30.14
N SER A 7 24.55 -25.86 30.18
CA SER A 7 23.86 -25.38 29.01
C SER A 7 24.60 -24.13 28.54
N GLU A 8 25.22 -24.19 27.41
CA GLU A 8 25.72 -23.01 26.71
C GLU A 8 24.50 -22.10 26.50
N MET A 9 24.33 -21.19 27.43
CA MET A 9 23.41 -20.10 27.30
C MET A 9 23.94 -19.25 26.15
N CYS A 10 23.39 -19.43 24.97
CA CYS A 10 23.66 -18.55 23.84
C CYS A 10 23.35 -17.11 24.28
N ILE A 11 24.38 -16.42 24.76
CA ILE A 11 24.33 -15.01 25.06
C ILE A 11 24.19 -14.34 23.69
N ARG A 12 22.94 -14.09 23.30
CA ARG A 12 22.68 -13.20 22.17
C ARG A 12 23.15 -11.83 22.60
N ASP A 13 24.34 -11.42 22.16
CA ASP A 13 24.82 -10.06 22.34
C ASP A 13 23.77 -9.09 21.78
N ARG A 14 23.08 -8.39 22.67
CA ARG A 14 22.14 -7.34 22.31
C ARG A 14 22.92 -6.06 22.12
N LEU A 15 23.26 -5.76 20.89
CA LEU A 15 23.74 -4.43 20.54
C LEU A 15 22.59 -3.44 20.78
N LYS A 16 22.76 -2.56 21.76
CA LYS A 16 21.84 -1.44 21.99
C LYS A 16 22.16 -0.37 20.93
N THR A 17 21.36 -0.34 19.88
CA THR A 17 21.39 0.76 18.91
C THR A 17 20.87 2.04 19.54
N ALA A 18 21.43 3.17 19.20
CA ALA A 18 20.94 4.47 19.64
C ALA A 18 19.50 4.67 19.21
N THR A 19 18.70 5.29 20.08
CA THR A 19 17.29 5.58 19.77
C THR A 19 17.23 6.67 18.68
N PHE A 20 16.74 6.31 17.52
CA PHE A 20 16.51 7.27 16.44
C PHE A 20 15.28 8.14 16.75
N LYS A 21 15.44 9.48 16.62
CA LYS A 21 14.36 10.45 16.91
C LYS A 21 14.15 11.36 15.70
N VAL A 22 12.89 11.61 15.39
CA VAL A 22 12.45 12.62 14.41
C VAL A 22 11.58 13.64 15.14
N LYS A 23 11.89 14.92 14.99
CA LYS A 23 11.22 16.03 15.71
C LYS A 23 11.15 15.80 17.23
N GLY A 24 12.27 15.33 17.83
CA GLY A 24 12.37 15.07 19.27
C GLY A 24 11.66 13.82 19.80
N LYS A 25 10.86 13.14 18.99
CA LYS A 25 10.12 11.93 19.37
C LYS A 25 10.76 10.68 18.79
N ARG A 26 10.77 9.60 19.57
CA ARG A 26 11.30 8.29 19.14
C ARG A 26 10.54 7.77 17.92
N VAL A 27 11.28 7.26 16.92
CA VAL A 27 10.71 6.49 15.81
C VAL A 27 10.47 5.05 16.27
N SER A 28 9.24 4.56 16.05
CA SER A 28 8.84 3.18 16.39
C SER A 28 7.81 2.67 15.39
N SER A 29 7.71 1.34 15.26
CA SER A 29 6.70 0.72 14.40
C SER A 29 5.26 1.09 14.81
N THR A 30 5.00 1.28 16.11
CA THR A 30 3.69 1.73 16.62
C THR A 30 3.37 3.12 16.09
N ARG A 31 4.28 4.10 16.25
CA ARG A 31 4.09 5.45 15.77
C ARG A 31 3.91 5.50 14.25
N ILE A 32 4.68 4.73 13.49
CA ILE A 32 4.54 4.67 12.04
C ILE A 32 3.15 4.14 11.65
N ARG A 33 2.65 3.09 12.34
CA ARG A 33 1.29 2.57 12.08
C ARG A 33 0.20 3.59 12.41
N GLU A 34 0.32 4.31 13.52
CA GLU A 34 -0.62 5.37 13.90
C GLU A 34 -0.67 6.50 12.85
N VAL A 35 0.48 6.94 12.36
CA VAL A 35 0.58 7.96 11.32
C VAL A 35 -0.05 7.47 10.01
N LEU A 36 0.17 6.22 9.63
CA LEU A 36 -0.43 5.61 8.44
C LEU A 36 -1.95 5.40 8.58
N LEU A 37 -2.44 5.02 9.76
CA LEU A 37 -3.88 4.95 10.06
C LEU A 37 -4.57 6.30 9.88
N ASN A 38 -3.88 7.39 10.21
CA ASN A 38 -4.34 8.76 10.00
C ASN A 38 -4.10 9.28 8.57
N ASN A 39 -3.59 8.43 7.66
CA ASN A 39 -3.28 8.75 6.26
C ASN A 39 -2.30 9.93 6.08
N ASN A 40 -1.44 10.18 7.08
CA ASN A 40 -0.41 11.21 7.01
C ASN A 40 0.87 10.63 6.39
N PHE A 41 0.89 10.56 5.05
CA PHE A 41 2.01 9.96 4.30
C PHE A 41 3.28 10.82 4.34
N ASP A 42 3.16 12.13 4.53
CA ASP A 42 4.31 13.03 4.66
C ASP A 42 5.07 12.76 5.97
N GLU A 43 4.38 12.68 7.10
CA GLU A 43 5.01 12.30 8.37
C GLU A 43 5.53 10.85 8.33
N ALA A 44 4.79 9.93 7.69
CA ALA A 44 5.25 8.56 7.51
C ALA A 44 6.56 8.50 6.71
N LYS A 45 6.71 9.32 5.66
CA LYS A 45 7.93 9.46 4.87
C LYS A 45 9.10 9.98 5.72
N GLU A 46 8.86 11.01 6.55
CA GLU A 46 9.88 11.51 7.48
C GLU A 46 10.33 10.44 8.49
N LEU A 47 9.40 9.65 9.03
CA LEU A 47 9.71 8.60 10.01
C LEU A 47 10.42 7.40 9.40
N LEU A 48 10.14 7.08 8.13
CA LEU A 48 10.69 5.94 7.39
C LEU A 48 11.97 6.30 6.61
N ASP A 49 12.27 7.60 6.47
CA ASP A 49 13.29 8.15 5.57
C ASP A 49 13.10 7.72 4.09
N ARG A 50 11.87 7.39 3.73
CA ARG A 50 11.45 7.00 2.37
C ARG A 50 9.94 7.04 2.23
N PRO A 51 9.40 7.21 1.02
CA PRO A 51 7.97 7.11 0.78
C PRO A 51 7.39 5.76 1.25
N TYR A 52 6.13 5.77 1.66
CA TYR A 52 5.42 4.54 1.98
C TYR A 52 5.00 3.82 0.70
N THR A 53 5.63 2.68 0.42
CA THR A 53 5.50 1.98 -0.85
C THR A 53 5.21 0.50 -0.67
N PHE A 54 4.46 -0.07 -1.61
CA PHE A 54 4.35 -1.51 -1.82
C PHE A 54 5.00 -1.92 -3.12
N SER A 55 5.75 -3.03 -3.09
CA SER A 55 6.26 -3.67 -4.29
C SER A 55 5.68 -5.07 -4.41
N GLY A 56 5.04 -5.35 -5.52
CA GLY A 56 4.40 -6.64 -5.75
C GLY A 56 4.45 -7.08 -7.21
N LYS A 57 4.26 -8.38 -7.41
CA LYS A 57 4.05 -8.94 -8.74
C LYS A 57 2.61 -8.71 -9.18
N VAL A 58 2.41 -8.23 -10.40
CA VAL A 58 1.07 -8.07 -10.97
C VAL A 58 0.51 -9.45 -11.31
N VAL A 59 -0.64 -9.74 -10.74
CA VAL A 59 -1.36 -11.01 -10.92
C VAL A 59 -2.72 -10.77 -11.58
N ARG A 60 -3.30 -11.82 -12.15
CA ARG A 60 -4.66 -11.76 -12.69
C ARG A 60 -5.66 -11.68 -11.54
N GLY A 61 -6.52 -10.65 -11.56
CA GLY A 61 -7.66 -10.50 -10.66
C GLY A 61 -8.97 -10.86 -11.35
N ASN A 62 -10.10 -10.45 -10.77
CA ASN A 62 -11.44 -10.71 -11.31
C ASN A 62 -11.78 -9.93 -12.58
N GLN A 63 -10.90 -9.01 -13.01
CA GLN A 63 -11.00 -8.20 -14.23
C GLN A 63 -12.29 -7.36 -14.35
N LEU A 64 -13.00 -7.11 -13.26
CA LEU A 64 -14.22 -6.31 -13.24
C LEU A 64 -13.99 -4.88 -13.76
N GLY A 65 -12.83 -4.31 -13.52
CA GLY A 65 -12.46 -2.99 -14.02
C GLY A 65 -12.46 -2.88 -15.55
N ARG A 66 -12.21 -3.99 -16.27
CA ARG A 66 -12.27 -4.01 -17.74
C ARG A 66 -13.70 -3.82 -18.28
N THR A 67 -14.71 -4.27 -17.55
CA THR A 67 -16.13 -4.16 -17.98
C THR A 67 -16.64 -2.72 -17.86
N ILE A 68 -15.91 -1.85 -17.18
CA ILE A 68 -16.25 -0.44 -16.96
C ILE A 68 -15.19 0.52 -17.49
N ASP A 69 -14.32 0.07 -18.41
CA ASP A 69 -13.24 0.82 -19.04
C ASP A 69 -12.20 1.39 -18.06
N VAL A 70 -12.06 0.76 -16.89
CA VAL A 70 -11.06 1.12 -15.86
C VAL A 70 -10.21 -0.12 -15.53
N PRO A 71 -9.31 -0.55 -16.43
CA PRO A 71 -8.48 -1.72 -16.19
C PRO A 71 -7.61 -1.52 -14.95
N THR A 72 -7.55 -2.53 -14.06
CA THR A 72 -6.76 -2.52 -12.83
C THR A 72 -5.70 -3.61 -12.83
N ALA A 73 -4.51 -3.27 -12.37
CA ALA A 73 -3.46 -4.21 -12.03
C ALA A 73 -3.66 -4.67 -10.58
N ASN A 74 -3.76 -5.97 -10.36
CA ASN A 74 -3.85 -6.55 -9.02
C ASN A 74 -2.46 -6.93 -8.55
N LEU A 75 -2.04 -6.44 -7.39
CA LEU A 75 -0.77 -6.80 -6.79
C LEU A 75 -0.98 -7.93 -5.78
N TRP A 76 -0.12 -8.94 -5.88
CA TRP A 76 -0.03 -9.94 -4.83
C TRP A 76 0.64 -9.33 -3.59
N LEU A 77 -0.05 -9.40 -2.45
CA LEU A 77 0.43 -8.93 -1.15
C LEU A 77 0.54 -10.11 -0.18
N PRO A 78 1.54 -10.11 0.72
CA PRO A 78 1.60 -11.09 1.79
C PRO A 78 0.42 -10.92 2.75
N LYS A 79 0.03 -12.00 3.45
CA LYS A 79 -0.98 -11.94 4.52
C LYS A 79 -0.42 -11.13 5.69
N THR A 80 -0.66 -9.83 5.72
CA THR A 80 -0.26 -8.93 6.81
C THR A 80 -1.39 -7.95 7.10
N ASN A 81 -1.52 -7.57 8.36
CA ASN A 81 -2.41 -6.47 8.73
C ASN A 81 -1.79 -5.17 8.27
N LEU A 82 -2.35 -4.60 7.20
CA LEU A 82 -1.90 -3.31 6.67
C LEU A 82 -2.63 -2.18 7.41
N PRO A 83 -1.91 -1.10 7.76
CA PRO A 83 -2.49 0.03 8.50
C PRO A 83 -3.29 0.99 7.61
N ILE A 84 -3.46 0.69 6.33
CA ILE A 84 -4.19 1.52 5.38
C ILE A 84 -5.31 0.73 4.73
N ASN A 85 -6.44 1.40 4.51
CA ASN A 85 -7.61 0.86 3.82
C ASN A 85 -8.37 1.99 3.12
N GLY A 86 -8.87 1.74 1.91
CA GLY A 86 -9.60 2.70 1.10
C GLY A 86 -8.97 2.98 -0.25
N VAL A 87 -9.35 4.11 -0.85
CA VAL A 87 -8.91 4.55 -2.18
C VAL A 87 -7.89 5.67 -2.04
N TYR A 88 -6.80 5.57 -2.79
CA TYR A 88 -5.63 6.45 -2.68
C TYR A 88 -5.14 6.93 -4.04
N GLY A 89 -4.66 8.17 -4.11
CA GLY A 89 -3.81 8.65 -5.17
C GLY A 89 -2.39 8.10 -5.01
N VAL A 90 -1.84 7.52 -6.07
CA VAL A 90 -0.56 6.80 -6.03
C VAL A 90 0.36 7.18 -7.17
N LYS A 91 1.67 7.10 -6.93
CA LYS A 91 2.70 7.05 -7.97
C LYS A 91 3.11 5.61 -8.19
N ILE A 92 3.26 5.21 -9.44
CA ILE A 92 3.60 3.85 -9.82
C ILE A 92 4.91 3.86 -10.59
N GLN A 93 5.86 3.03 -10.15
CA GLN A 93 7.08 2.79 -10.89
C GLN A 93 7.02 1.41 -11.55
N ILE A 94 7.22 1.39 -12.87
CA ILE A 94 7.30 0.18 -13.70
C ILE A 94 8.63 0.24 -14.44
N LYS A 95 9.59 -0.62 -14.02
CA LYS A 95 10.99 -0.51 -14.46
C LYS A 95 11.52 0.91 -14.17
N ASP A 96 11.96 1.63 -15.19
CA ASP A 96 12.51 2.99 -15.09
C ASP A 96 11.49 4.10 -15.41
N ARG A 97 10.21 3.74 -15.57
CA ARG A 97 9.13 4.69 -15.90
C ARG A 97 8.22 4.92 -14.71
N ASN A 98 7.81 6.18 -14.54
CA ASN A 98 6.90 6.62 -13.49
C ASN A 98 5.54 7.01 -14.09
N PHE A 99 4.48 6.63 -13.37
CA PHE A 99 3.10 6.91 -13.74
C PHE A 99 2.34 7.40 -12.50
N PHE A 100 1.20 8.03 -12.74
CA PHE A 100 0.21 8.32 -11.70
C PHE A 100 -0.96 7.36 -11.86
N GLY A 101 -1.69 7.18 -10.77
CA GLY A 101 -2.85 6.32 -10.77
C GLY A 101 -3.68 6.44 -9.50
N ILE A 102 -4.69 5.62 -9.45
CA ILE A 102 -5.55 5.46 -8.28
C ILE A 102 -5.51 4.00 -7.84
N ALA A 103 -5.43 3.78 -6.55
CA ALA A 103 -5.32 2.44 -5.97
C ALA A 103 -6.41 2.20 -4.93
N ASN A 104 -7.01 1.02 -4.97
CA ASN A 104 -7.89 0.53 -3.92
C ASN A 104 -7.14 -0.50 -3.08
N MET A 105 -6.97 -0.19 -1.79
CA MET A 105 -6.45 -1.10 -0.78
C MET A 105 -7.63 -1.62 0.03
N GLY A 106 -7.96 -2.89 -0.11
CA GLY A 106 -9.08 -3.50 0.56
C GLY A 106 -8.78 -4.90 1.07
N LEU A 107 -9.80 -5.53 1.64
CA LEU A 107 -9.75 -6.89 2.14
C LEU A 107 -10.71 -7.76 1.32
N ARG A 108 -10.22 -8.86 0.77
CA ARG A 108 -11.05 -9.85 0.07
C ARG A 108 -11.29 -11.05 0.99
N PRO A 109 -12.55 -11.45 1.20
CA PRO A 109 -12.87 -12.72 1.87
C PRO A 109 -12.28 -13.91 1.09
N THR A 110 -11.71 -14.85 1.82
CA THR A 110 -11.17 -16.11 1.29
C THR A 110 -11.59 -17.28 2.16
N ILE A 111 -11.45 -18.51 1.66
CA ILE A 111 -11.61 -19.71 2.46
C ILE A 111 -10.52 -19.72 3.52
N GLY A 112 -10.85 -19.36 4.76
CA GLY A 112 -9.89 -19.27 5.88
C GLY A 112 -9.46 -17.87 6.28
N GLY A 113 -10.25 -16.83 5.96
CA GLY A 113 -10.05 -15.47 6.45
C GLY A 113 -10.15 -14.39 5.38
N THR A 114 -9.46 -13.30 5.59
CA THR A 114 -9.37 -12.18 4.64
C THR A 114 -7.95 -12.03 4.12
N MET A 115 -7.81 -11.62 2.87
CA MET A 115 -6.52 -11.27 2.28
C MET A 115 -6.51 -9.81 1.84
N PRO A 116 -5.43 -9.07 2.10
CA PRO A 116 -5.28 -7.74 1.55
C PRO A 116 -5.16 -7.83 0.03
N VAL A 117 -5.82 -6.93 -0.65
CA VAL A 117 -5.79 -6.78 -2.11
C VAL A 117 -5.47 -5.34 -2.44
N LEU A 118 -4.50 -5.15 -3.32
CA LEU A 118 -4.18 -3.84 -3.88
C LEU A 118 -4.49 -3.87 -5.38
N GLU A 119 -5.52 -3.12 -5.76
CA GLU A 119 -5.93 -2.93 -7.15
C GLU A 119 -5.54 -1.53 -7.60
N VAL A 120 -4.76 -1.43 -8.67
CA VAL A 120 -4.20 -0.15 -9.15
C VAL A 120 -4.65 0.12 -10.58
N HIS A 121 -5.35 1.22 -10.79
CA HIS A 121 -5.61 1.76 -12.11
C HIS A 121 -4.54 2.80 -12.45
N ILE A 122 -3.76 2.54 -13.52
CA ILE A 122 -2.65 3.38 -13.94
C ILE A 122 -3.14 4.32 -15.04
N PHE A 123 -2.98 5.62 -14.85
CA PHE A 123 -3.46 6.62 -15.80
C PHE A 123 -2.62 6.60 -17.08
N ASN A 124 -3.27 6.76 -18.22
CA ASN A 124 -2.65 6.82 -19.55
C ASN A 124 -1.73 5.61 -19.84
N PHE A 125 -2.16 4.41 -19.41
CA PHE A 125 -1.38 3.20 -19.54
C PHE A 125 -2.23 2.06 -20.11
N SER A 126 -1.73 1.39 -21.17
CA SER A 126 -2.44 0.31 -21.88
C SER A 126 -1.61 -0.95 -22.10
N GLU A 127 -0.38 -1.00 -21.57
CA GLU A 127 0.52 -2.13 -21.77
C GLU A 127 0.17 -3.32 -20.88
N ASP A 128 0.49 -4.54 -21.33
CA ASP A 128 0.39 -5.74 -20.50
C ASP A 128 1.60 -5.83 -19.54
N ILE A 129 1.30 -5.85 -18.25
CA ILE A 129 2.30 -5.93 -17.18
C ILE A 129 2.11 -7.15 -16.27
N TYR A 130 1.30 -8.12 -16.68
CA TYR A 130 1.17 -9.37 -15.90
C TYR A 130 2.52 -10.04 -15.69
N GLY A 131 2.74 -10.50 -14.47
CA GLY A 131 3.99 -11.14 -14.05
C GLY A 131 5.14 -10.17 -13.77
N GLN A 132 5.05 -8.91 -14.15
CA GLN A 132 6.04 -7.90 -13.81
C GLN A 132 5.91 -7.46 -12.36
N ARG A 133 7.01 -7.04 -11.76
CA ARG A 133 7.02 -6.39 -10.45
C ARG A 133 6.89 -4.89 -10.64
N ILE A 134 5.97 -4.28 -9.93
CA ILE A 134 5.79 -2.83 -9.89
C ILE A 134 5.90 -2.34 -8.45
N GLN A 135 6.22 -1.05 -8.30
CA GLN A 135 6.23 -0.37 -7.01
C GLN A 135 5.14 0.70 -7.00
N VAL A 136 4.38 0.76 -5.91
CA VAL A 136 3.26 1.69 -5.71
C VAL A 136 3.53 2.52 -4.47
N GLU A 137 3.72 3.82 -4.65
CA GLU A 137 3.89 4.82 -3.59
C GLU A 137 2.54 5.47 -3.27
N PHE A 138 2.15 5.46 -2.00
CA PHE A 138 0.91 6.10 -1.54
C PHE A 138 1.15 7.57 -1.25
N CYS A 139 0.38 8.45 -1.90
CA CYS A 139 0.56 9.89 -1.81
C CYS A 139 -0.49 10.56 -0.91
N PHE A 140 -1.77 10.27 -1.14
CA PHE A 140 -2.88 10.84 -0.36
C PHE A 140 -4.11 9.92 -0.42
N LYS A 141 -4.98 10.07 0.57
CA LYS A 141 -6.26 9.35 0.60
C LYS A 141 -7.31 10.09 -0.24
N VAL A 142 -8.02 9.37 -1.07
CA VAL A 142 -9.15 9.87 -1.86
C VAL A 142 -10.45 9.68 -1.06
N ARG A 143 -10.69 8.46 -0.54
CA ARG A 143 -11.85 8.13 0.30
C ARG A 143 -11.70 6.78 0.99
N ASP A 144 -12.62 6.50 1.90
CA ASP A 144 -12.77 5.16 2.49
C ASP A 144 -13.41 4.17 1.49
N GLU A 145 -13.30 2.87 1.79
CA GLU A 145 -14.05 1.86 1.05
C GLU A 145 -15.57 2.12 1.17
N LYS A 146 -16.28 1.93 0.06
CA LYS A 146 -17.74 2.04 -0.01
C LYS A 146 -18.30 0.83 -0.74
N LYS A 147 -19.41 0.29 -0.24
CA LYS A 147 -20.21 -0.69 -0.96
C LYS A 147 -21.15 0.03 -1.92
N PHE A 148 -21.34 -0.52 -3.10
CA PHE A 148 -22.19 0.03 -4.14
C PHE A 148 -23.37 -0.90 -4.38
N SER A 149 -24.53 -0.33 -4.68
CA SER A 149 -25.76 -1.07 -4.97
C SER A 149 -25.75 -1.72 -6.36
N GLY A 150 -24.89 -1.20 -7.27
CA GLY A 150 -24.77 -1.70 -8.64
C GLY A 150 -23.57 -1.15 -9.39
N LEU A 151 -23.40 -1.64 -10.63
CA LEU A 151 -22.26 -1.27 -11.48
C LEU A 151 -22.28 0.20 -11.90
N GLU A 152 -23.44 0.79 -12.13
CA GLU A 152 -23.55 2.18 -12.56
C GLU A 152 -23.08 3.14 -11.45
N GLU A 153 -23.52 2.92 -10.20
CA GLU A 153 -23.07 3.72 -9.04
C GLU A 153 -21.55 3.59 -8.85
N LEU A 154 -21.01 2.38 -8.99
CA LEU A 154 -19.58 2.13 -8.92
C LEU A 154 -18.82 2.90 -10.02
N LYS A 155 -19.32 2.87 -11.26
CA LYS A 155 -18.71 3.54 -12.42
C LYS A 155 -18.70 5.05 -12.23
N GLU A 156 -19.80 5.64 -11.77
CA GLU A 156 -19.86 7.08 -11.48
C GLU A 156 -18.91 7.49 -10.37
N GLN A 157 -18.83 6.69 -9.30
CA GLN A 157 -17.90 6.97 -8.21
C GLN A 157 -16.44 6.89 -8.67
N ILE A 158 -16.07 5.88 -9.45
CA ILE A 158 -14.70 5.75 -9.98
C ILE A 158 -14.33 6.95 -10.85
N LYS A 159 -15.27 7.47 -11.69
CA LYS A 159 -15.01 8.69 -12.48
C LYS A 159 -14.72 9.91 -11.59
N LYS A 160 -15.48 10.07 -10.50
CA LYS A 160 -15.26 11.15 -9.52
C LYS A 160 -13.89 10.99 -8.84
N ASP A 161 -13.57 9.78 -8.42
CA ASP A 161 -12.30 9.46 -7.76
C ASP A 161 -11.10 9.75 -8.68
N ILE A 162 -11.18 9.37 -9.96
CA ILE A 162 -10.14 9.65 -10.98
C ILE A 162 -9.99 11.16 -11.19
N SER A 163 -11.10 11.88 -11.37
CA SER A 163 -11.08 13.33 -11.59
C SER A 163 -10.47 14.06 -10.41
N PHE A 164 -10.85 13.70 -9.19
CA PHE A 164 -10.27 14.24 -7.96
C PHE A 164 -8.76 13.94 -7.87
N THR A 165 -8.36 12.71 -8.16
CA THR A 165 -6.96 12.29 -8.09
C THR A 165 -6.09 13.06 -9.09
N LEU A 166 -6.58 13.23 -10.34
CA LEU A 166 -5.87 14.00 -11.37
C LEU A 166 -5.74 15.47 -10.99
N SER A 167 -6.81 16.11 -10.51
CA SER A 167 -6.76 17.52 -10.08
C SER A 167 -5.80 17.72 -8.91
N THR A 168 -5.76 16.78 -7.96
CA THR A 168 -4.86 16.84 -6.81
C THR A 168 -3.40 16.70 -7.25
N PHE A 169 -3.07 15.75 -8.13
CA PHE A 169 -1.70 15.63 -8.65
C PHE A 169 -1.26 16.88 -9.41
N ASN A 170 -2.13 17.47 -10.24
CA ASN A 170 -1.82 18.71 -10.96
C ASN A 170 -1.59 19.91 -10.03
N SER A 171 -2.09 19.87 -8.79
CA SER A 171 -1.89 20.94 -7.80
C SER A 171 -0.62 20.75 -6.96
N ILE A 172 -0.05 19.54 -6.93
CA ILE A 172 1.13 19.19 -6.12
C ILE A 172 2.42 19.21 -6.95
N LEU A 173 2.31 19.10 -8.28
CA LEU A 173 3.41 19.13 -9.24
C LEU A 173 3.73 20.55 -9.69
#